data_ade7ed5206754a505512c55c1b1ffbb3
#
_entry.id   ade7ed5206754a505512c55c1b1ffbb3
#
_cell.length_a   1.000
_cell.length_b   1.000
_cell.length_c   1.000
_cell.angle_alpha   90.00
_cell.angle_beta   90.00
_cell.angle_gamma   90.00
#
_symmetry.space_group_name_H-M   'P 1'
#
loop_
_entity.id
_entity.type
_entity.pdbx_description
1 polymer ?
#
loop_
_entity_poly.entity_id
_entity_poly.type
_entity_poly.pdbx_seq_one_letter_code
_entity_poly.pdbx_strand_id
1 'polypeptide(L)'
;MNQLTPTEIWALETQLVGKKTMVFDAVSSTSDIANQYSSQVECNGLTILAREQKAGRGQHGRVWCAGRDQSVLLSVLLFPPTNLRKPSLLTSLAAVSVVKTVESFVGFRPNIKWPNDILTAGRKLCGILIEQNHAVVMGIGLNVCQSQADFGIHGLGEAISMQEITPYHLTSQEVAKRLLIHLHEEYQSLLCGNISGLQNDWQTGLGLLGKEVCIEEHNKKHHGLLAKLSFEEIEILNTSGSVTRMIPEKINHIYAV
;
A
#
# COMPACT_ATOMS: atom_id res chain seq x y z
N MET A 1 15.54 0.49 -27.43
CA MET A 1 14.37 -0.08 -26.72
C MET A 1 13.15 0.69 -27.18
N ASN A 2 12.14 0.03 -27.74
CA ASN A 2 10.88 0.72 -28.06
C ASN A 2 10.28 1.26 -26.76
N GLN A 3 10.16 2.56 -26.62
CA GLN A 3 9.48 3.20 -25.51
C GLN A 3 8.00 2.78 -25.56
N LEU A 4 7.52 2.13 -24.50
CA LEU A 4 6.11 1.82 -24.34
C LEU A 4 5.32 3.13 -24.30
N THR A 5 4.33 3.26 -25.16
CA THR A 5 3.48 4.45 -25.22
C THR A 5 2.24 4.21 -24.36
N PRO A 6 1.85 5.14 -23.47
CA PRO A 6 0.59 5.03 -22.74
C PRO A 6 -0.59 5.07 -23.70
N THR A 7 -1.61 4.27 -23.44
CA THR A 7 -2.86 4.24 -24.22
C THR A 7 -3.79 5.38 -23.85
N GLU A 8 -3.71 5.85 -22.61
CA GLU A 8 -4.49 6.97 -22.08
C GLU A 8 -3.63 7.82 -21.14
N ILE A 9 -3.97 9.09 -21.01
CA ILE A 9 -3.42 9.98 -19.98
C ILE A 9 -4.60 10.58 -19.23
N TRP A 10 -4.64 10.36 -17.90
CA TRP A 10 -5.60 11.02 -17.04
C TRP A 10 -4.99 12.22 -16.34
N ALA A 11 -5.79 13.25 -16.15
CA ALA A 11 -5.47 14.40 -15.32
C ALA A 11 -6.63 14.57 -14.33
N LEU A 12 -6.38 14.24 -13.05
CA LEU A 12 -7.34 14.51 -11.99
C LEU A 12 -7.16 15.94 -11.48
N GLU A 13 -8.18 16.48 -10.82
CA GLU A 13 -8.13 17.80 -10.16
C GLU A 13 -7.32 17.74 -8.86
N THR A 14 -6.07 17.27 -8.97
CA THR A 14 -5.11 17.16 -7.88
C THR A 14 -3.86 18.00 -8.23
N GLN A 15 -3.10 18.39 -7.21
CA GLN A 15 -1.91 19.24 -7.43
C GLN A 15 -0.65 18.44 -7.70
N LEU A 16 -0.58 17.19 -7.24
CA LEU A 16 0.61 16.36 -7.32
C LEU A 16 0.27 14.91 -7.76
N VAL A 17 -0.08 14.03 -6.83
CA VAL A 17 -0.44 12.63 -7.16
C VAL A 17 -1.75 12.61 -7.95
N GLY A 18 -1.75 11.91 -9.09
CA GLY A 18 -2.92 11.86 -9.99
C GLY A 18 -3.05 13.04 -10.95
N LYS A 19 -2.26 14.11 -10.80
CA LYS A 19 -2.23 15.23 -11.75
C LYS A 19 -1.86 14.77 -13.17
N LYS A 20 -0.94 13.81 -13.26
CA LYS A 20 -0.58 13.12 -14.50
C LYS A 20 -0.50 11.62 -14.23
N THR A 21 -1.43 10.87 -14.82
CA THR A 21 -1.45 9.41 -14.77
C THR A 21 -1.31 8.84 -16.17
N MET A 22 -0.27 8.07 -16.40
CA MET A 22 -0.05 7.34 -17.65
C MET A 22 -0.67 5.95 -17.53
N VAL A 23 -1.65 5.65 -18.37
CA VAL A 23 -2.34 4.35 -18.39
C VAL A 23 -1.79 3.50 -19.52
N PHE A 24 -1.41 2.27 -19.21
CA PHE A 24 -0.88 1.30 -20.16
C PHE A 24 -1.80 0.08 -20.26
N ASP A 25 -1.87 -0.47 -21.45
CA ASP A 25 -2.64 -1.68 -21.73
C ASP A 25 -2.02 -2.90 -21.00
N ALA A 26 -0.73 -3.13 -21.23
CA ALA A 26 0.05 -4.16 -20.54
C ALA A 26 1.51 -3.73 -20.39
N VAL A 27 2.09 -4.00 -19.23
CA VAL A 27 3.51 -3.74 -18.93
C VAL A 27 4.15 -4.96 -18.24
N SER A 28 5.48 -4.98 -18.12
CA SER A 28 6.15 -5.91 -17.21
C SER A 28 5.74 -5.63 -15.77
N SER A 29 5.97 -4.40 -15.31
CA SER A 29 5.58 -3.87 -14.01
C SER A 29 5.41 -2.36 -14.09
N THR A 30 4.40 -1.82 -13.43
CA THR A 30 4.20 -0.36 -13.31
C THR A 30 5.37 0.31 -12.59
N SER A 31 6.00 -0.39 -11.64
CA SER A 31 7.20 0.11 -10.94
C SER A 31 8.40 0.24 -11.87
N ASP A 32 8.57 -0.65 -12.87
CA ASP A 32 9.66 -0.55 -13.85
C ASP A 32 9.50 0.68 -14.72
N ILE A 33 8.27 1.00 -15.13
CA ILE A 33 7.99 2.21 -15.90
C ILE A 33 8.23 3.45 -15.04
N ALA A 34 7.74 3.47 -13.80
CA ALA A 34 7.96 4.60 -12.88
C ALA A 34 9.46 4.84 -12.63
N ASN A 35 10.24 3.77 -12.45
CA ASN A 35 11.69 3.86 -12.24
C ASN A 35 12.45 4.49 -13.41
N GLN A 36 11.95 4.45 -14.65
CA GLN A 36 12.57 5.14 -15.80
C GLN A 36 12.59 6.67 -15.61
N TYR A 37 11.73 7.21 -14.77
CA TYR A 37 11.63 8.63 -14.44
C TYR A 37 12.27 8.99 -13.10
N SER A 38 12.94 8.06 -12.42
CA SER A 38 13.45 8.23 -11.05
C SER A 38 14.56 9.28 -10.90
N SER A 39 15.19 9.72 -11.99
CA SER A 39 16.17 10.83 -12.00
C SER A 39 15.56 12.20 -12.32
N GLN A 40 14.26 12.27 -12.61
CA GLN A 40 13.55 13.46 -13.09
C GLN A 40 12.66 14.01 -11.97
N VAL A 41 13.16 14.96 -11.18
CA VAL A 41 12.44 15.52 -10.02
C VAL A 41 11.14 16.22 -10.43
N GLU A 42 11.08 16.75 -11.63
CA GLU A 42 9.87 17.33 -12.25
C GLU A 42 8.75 16.30 -12.46
N CYS A 43 9.09 15.01 -12.45
CA CYS A 43 8.12 13.91 -12.48
C CYS A 43 7.58 13.50 -11.10
N ASN A 44 7.80 14.33 -10.04
CA ASN A 44 7.22 14.09 -8.73
C ASN A 44 5.69 14.01 -8.81
N GLY A 45 5.11 12.92 -8.28
CA GLY A 45 3.68 12.64 -8.35
C GLY A 45 3.22 11.94 -9.64
N LEU A 46 4.15 11.68 -10.60
CA LEU A 46 3.82 10.90 -11.81
C LEU A 46 3.28 9.54 -11.40
N THR A 47 2.13 9.20 -11.96
CA THR A 47 1.46 7.94 -11.69
C THR A 47 1.45 7.05 -12.93
N ILE A 48 1.77 5.78 -12.74
CA ILE A 48 1.71 4.74 -13.76
C ILE A 48 0.62 3.75 -13.37
N LEU A 49 -0.34 3.55 -14.23
CA LEU A 49 -1.41 2.56 -14.10
C LEU A 49 -1.32 1.57 -15.27
N ALA A 50 -1.55 0.30 -15.02
CA ALA A 50 -1.65 -0.72 -16.06
C ALA A 50 -2.93 -1.53 -15.91
N ARG A 51 -3.51 -1.93 -17.05
CA ARG A 51 -4.65 -2.87 -17.09
C ARG A 51 -4.20 -4.29 -16.81
N GLU A 52 -2.93 -4.61 -17.14
CA GLU A 52 -2.29 -5.92 -16.94
C GLU A 52 -0.81 -5.76 -16.60
N GLN A 53 -0.30 -6.58 -15.68
CA GLN A 53 1.14 -6.75 -15.42
C GLN A 53 1.56 -8.19 -15.73
N LYS A 54 2.61 -8.36 -16.55
CA LYS A 54 3.17 -9.68 -16.91
C LYS A 54 4.17 -10.19 -15.88
N ALA A 55 4.77 -9.31 -15.09
CA ALA A 55 5.77 -9.61 -14.07
C ALA A 55 5.57 -8.68 -12.84
N GLY A 56 4.34 -8.64 -12.32
CA GLY A 56 4.02 -7.86 -11.11
C GLY A 56 4.84 -8.33 -9.92
N ARG A 57 5.33 -7.40 -9.11
CA ARG A 57 6.19 -7.68 -7.96
C ARG A 57 5.48 -7.43 -6.64
N GLY A 58 5.76 -8.31 -5.66
CA GLY A 58 5.47 -8.12 -4.25
C GLY A 58 6.76 -8.12 -3.43
N GLN A 59 6.66 -8.01 -2.11
CA GLN A 59 7.82 -8.08 -1.21
C GLN A 59 8.48 -9.47 -1.26
N HIS A 60 9.79 -9.51 -0.97
CA HIS A 60 10.60 -10.73 -0.87
C HIS A 60 10.55 -11.63 -2.13
N GLY A 61 10.49 -11.02 -3.32
CA GLY A 61 10.48 -11.74 -4.58
C GLY A 61 9.15 -12.43 -4.92
N ARG A 62 8.09 -12.19 -4.15
CA ARG A 62 6.74 -12.69 -4.49
C ARG A 62 6.21 -12.03 -5.75
N VAL A 63 5.36 -12.75 -6.47
CA VAL A 63 4.71 -12.24 -7.68
C VAL A 63 3.31 -11.72 -7.33
N TRP A 64 2.94 -10.58 -7.90
CA TRP A 64 1.57 -10.08 -7.89
C TRP A 64 0.87 -10.52 -9.18
N CYS A 65 -0.17 -11.34 -9.05
CA CYS A 65 -0.94 -11.86 -10.18
C CYS A 65 -2.33 -11.23 -10.20
N ALA A 66 -2.76 -10.76 -11.36
CA ALA A 66 -4.13 -10.31 -11.61
C ALA A 66 -4.43 -10.44 -13.10
N GLY A 67 -5.66 -10.79 -13.44
CA GLY A 67 -6.16 -10.71 -14.79
C GLY A 67 -6.33 -9.25 -15.24
N ARG A 68 -6.50 -9.10 -16.56
CA ARG A 68 -6.69 -7.77 -17.17
C ARG A 68 -7.91 -7.06 -16.59
N ASP A 69 -7.76 -5.78 -16.24
CA ASP A 69 -8.79 -4.89 -15.67
C ASP A 69 -9.42 -5.36 -14.34
N GLN A 70 -8.87 -6.40 -13.71
CA GLN A 70 -9.42 -6.96 -12.47
C GLN A 70 -8.91 -6.27 -11.20
N SER A 71 -7.75 -5.63 -11.26
CA SER A 71 -7.09 -4.96 -10.12
C SER A 71 -6.71 -3.52 -10.44
N VAL A 72 -6.59 -2.68 -9.43
CA VAL A 72 -5.75 -1.50 -9.52
C VAL A 72 -4.29 -1.93 -9.46
N LEU A 73 -3.56 -1.75 -10.55
CA LEU A 73 -2.12 -2.01 -10.69
C LEU A 73 -1.43 -0.65 -10.88
N LEU A 74 -0.97 -0.06 -9.79
CA LEU A 74 -0.58 1.34 -9.70
C LEU A 74 0.84 1.49 -9.15
N SER A 75 1.62 2.42 -9.71
CA SER A 75 2.85 2.92 -9.10
C SER A 75 2.90 4.44 -9.14
N VAL A 76 3.23 5.06 -8.02
CA VAL A 76 3.42 6.51 -7.89
C VAL A 76 4.90 6.80 -7.68
N LEU A 77 5.46 7.72 -8.49
CA LEU A 77 6.83 8.21 -8.33
C LEU A 77 6.81 9.43 -7.42
N LEU A 78 7.59 9.39 -6.34
CA LEU A 78 7.66 10.47 -5.36
C LEU A 78 9.10 10.87 -5.07
N PHE A 79 9.30 12.16 -4.78
CA PHE A 79 10.55 12.74 -4.29
C PHE A 79 10.31 13.43 -2.94
N PRO A 80 10.00 12.66 -1.89
CA PRO A 80 9.72 13.24 -0.59
C PRO A 80 10.99 13.86 0.04
N PRO A 81 10.85 14.88 0.90
CA PRO A 81 11.94 15.37 1.74
C PRO A 81 12.61 14.24 2.53
N THR A 82 13.90 14.37 2.83
CA THR A 82 14.70 13.31 3.46
C THR A 82 14.11 12.78 4.76
N ASN A 83 13.56 13.69 5.60
CA ASN A 83 12.91 13.32 6.87
C ASN A 83 11.61 12.51 6.70
N LEU A 84 10.99 12.52 5.51
CA LEU A 84 9.80 11.75 5.18
C LEU A 84 10.08 10.49 4.35
N ARG A 85 11.36 10.19 4.06
CA ARG A 85 11.76 9.01 3.26
C ARG A 85 11.90 7.72 4.10
N LYS A 86 11.07 7.55 5.12
CA LYS A 86 11.02 6.31 5.92
C LYS A 86 10.10 5.28 5.25
N PRO A 87 10.56 4.04 5.02
CA PRO A 87 9.71 3.00 4.41
C PRO A 87 8.43 2.75 5.19
N SER A 88 8.48 2.68 6.52
CA SER A 88 7.32 2.50 7.39
C SER A 88 6.29 3.61 7.21
N LEU A 89 6.72 4.87 7.18
CA LEU A 89 5.87 6.05 6.99
C LEU A 89 5.16 6.03 5.63
N LEU A 90 5.92 5.75 4.56
CA LEU A 90 5.39 5.74 3.18
C LEU A 90 4.48 4.53 2.91
N THR A 91 4.79 3.38 3.50
CA THR A 91 3.89 2.22 3.45
C THR A 91 2.58 2.50 4.17
N SER A 92 2.65 3.15 5.34
CA SER A 92 1.46 3.52 6.11
C SER A 92 0.60 4.56 5.40
N LEU A 93 1.21 5.53 4.71
CA LEU A 93 0.50 6.50 3.86
C LEU A 93 -0.31 5.76 2.78
N ALA A 94 0.32 4.84 2.05
CA ALA A 94 -0.37 4.04 1.05
C ALA A 94 -1.48 3.17 1.67
N ALA A 95 -1.21 2.53 2.81
CA ALA A 95 -2.17 1.68 3.51
C ALA A 95 -3.41 2.45 3.96
N VAL A 96 -3.23 3.63 4.59
CA VAL A 96 -4.34 4.51 5.02
C VAL A 96 -5.14 4.99 3.81
N SER A 97 -4.47 5.38 2.72
CA SER A 97 -5.15 5.79 1.48
C SER A 97 -5.99 4.67 0.86
N VAL A 98 -5.48 3.43 0.85
CA VAL A 98 -6.24 2.25 0.40
C VAL A 98 -7.42 1.99 1.33
N VAL A 99 -7.22 2.03 2.64
CA VAL A 99 -8.30 1.84 3.64
C VAL A 99 -9.42 2.85 3.41
N LYS A 100 -9.11 4.16 3.30
CA LYS A 100 -10.10 5.21 3.02
C LYS A 100 -10.81 5.00 1.68
N THR A 101 -10.07 4.54 0.66
CA THR A 101 -10.63 4.22 -0.65
C THR A 101 -11.65 3.08 -0.55
N VAL A 102 -11.25 1.95 0.02
CA VAL A 102 -12.16 0.80 0.17
C VAL A 102 -13.38 1.18 0.99
N GLU A 103 -13.19 1.83 2.15
CA GLU A 103 -14.28 2.31 3.01
C GLU A 103 -15.30 3.16 2.25
N SER A 104 -14.84 4.04 1.36
CA SER A 104 -15.73 4.91 0.56
C SER A 104 -16.65 4.17 -0.43
N PHE A 105 -16.29 2.95 -0.83
CA PHE A 105 -17.08 2.11 -1.74
C PHE A 105 -17.92 1.05 -1.02
N VAL A 106 -17.42 0.50 0.09
CA VAL A 106 -18.05 -0.66 0.73
C VAL A 106 -18.73 -0.32 2.06
N GLY A 107 -18.49 0.87 2.60
CA GLY A 107 -19.14 1.38 3.83
C GLY A 107 -18.59 0.82 5.14
N PHE A 108 -17.51 0.04 5.11
CA PHE A 108 -16.81 -0.42 6.31
C PHE A 108 -15.28 -0.36 6.11
N ARG A 109 -14.55 -0.25 7.21
CA ARG A 109 -13.10 -0.07 7.23
C ARG A 109 -12.38 -1.41 7.21
N PRO A 110 -11.55 -1.71 6.19
CA PRO A 110 -10.69 -2.90 6.19
C PRO A 110 -9.53 -2.74 7.19
N ASN A 111 -8.89 -3.86 7.55
CA ASN A 111 -7.78 -3.89 8.48
C ASN A 111 -6.43 -3.78 7.76
N ILE A 112 -5.49 -3.08 8.36
CA ILE A 112 -4.09 -3.10 7.95
C ILE A 112 -3.42 -4.30 8.64
N LYS A 113 -2.70 -5.11 7.88
CA LYS A 113 -1.81 -6.15 8.38
C LYS A 113 -0.37 -5.70 8.17
N TRP A 114 0.39 -5.64 9.28
CA TRP A 114 1.81 -5.31 9.23
C TRP A 114 2.59 -6.23 8.27
N PRO A 115 3.53 -5.71 7.48
CA PRO A 115 3.84 -4.28 7.34
C PRO A 115 3.05 -3.56 6.23
N ASN A 116 2.43 -4.28 5.28
CA ASN A 116 2.11 -3.74 3.97
C ASN A 116 0.87 -4.33 3.29
N ASP A 117 0.07 -5.12 4.00
CA ASP A 117 -1.12 -5.75 3.45
C ASP A 117 -2.40 -5.11 4.00
N ILE A 118 -3.45 -5.08 3.18
CA ILE A 118 -4.79 -4.75 3.63
C ILE A 118 -5.64 -6.01 3.58
N LEU A 119 -6.34 -6.29 4.66
CA LEU A 119 -7.18 -7.47 4.81
C LEU A 119 -8.65 -7.10 5.01
N THR A 120 -9.52 -7.95 4.51
CA THR A 120 -10.96 -7.97 4.85
C THR A 120 -11.35 -9.40 5.17
N ALA A 121 -12.03 -9.61 6.31
CA ALA A 121 -12.41 -10.94 6.81
C ALA A 121 -11.21 -11.92 6.86
N GLY A 122 -10.03 -11.44 7.26
CA GLY A 122 -8.79 -12.22 7.32
C GLY A 122 -8.14 -12.52 5.98
N ARG A 123 -8.75 -12.13 4.85
CA ARG A 123 -8.29 -12.42 3.47
C ARG A 123 -7.63 -11.19 2.85
N LYS A 124 -6.59 -11.40 2.03
CA LYS A 124 -5.80 -10.33 1.42
C LYS A 124 -6.56 -9.61 0.30
N LEU A 125 -6.77 -8.30 0.50
CA LEU A 125 -7.41 -7.40 -0.45
C LEU A 125 -6.38 -6.59 -1.25
N CYS A 126 -5.29 -6.13 -0.60
CA CYS A 126 -4.28 -5.27 -1.21
C CYS A 126 -2.89 -5.62 -0.70
N GLY A 127 -1.88 -5.39 -1.56
CA GLY A 127 -0.47 -5.41 -1.21
C GLY A 127 0.22 -4.12 -1.64
N ILE A 128 1.13 -3.62 -0.81
CA ILE A 128 1.89 -2.39 -1.02
C ILE A 128 3.38 -2.73 -1.09
N LEU A 129 4.09 -2.11 -2.03
CA LEU A 129 5.53 -2.25 -2.20
C LEU A 129 6.18 -0.87 -2.32
N ILE A 130 7.09 -0.55 -1.41
CA ILE A 130 7.90 0.68 -1.48
C ILE A 130 9.31 0.30 -1.95
N GLU A 131 9.71 0.83 -3.10
CA GLU A 131 11.06 0.72 -3.64
C GLU A 131 11.75 2.09 -3.54
N GLN A 132 12.94 2.15 -2.96
CA GLN A 132 13.68 3.41 -2.74
C GLN A 132 15.06 3.34 -3.37
N ASN A 133 15.29 4.24 -4.33
CA ASN A 133 16.59 4.51 -4.96
C ASN A 133 16.82 6.04 -4.94
N HIS A 134 16.99 6.67 -6.09
CA HIS A 134 17.02 8.15 -6.20
C HIS A 134 15.68 8.77 -5.83
N ALA A 135 14.61 8.15 -6.29
CA ALA A 135 13.22 8.47 -5.94
C ALA A 135 12.61 7.35 -5.09
N VAL A 136 11.39 7.55 -4.66
CA VAL A 136 10.51 6.52 -4.07
C VAL A 136 9.51 6.10 -5.13
N VAL A 137 9.40 4.80 -5.38
CA VAL A 137 8.33 4.21 -6.18
C VAL A 137 7.40 3.46 -5.23
N MET A 138 6.17 3.93 -5.12
CA MET A 138 5.11 3.36 -4.30
C MET A 138 4.21 2.50 -5.18
N GLY A 139 4.38 1.18 -5.14
CA GLY A 139 3.55 0.21 -5.85
C GLY A 139 2.35 -0.23 -5.01
N ILE A 140 1.17 -0.27 -5.62
CA ILE A 140 -0.08 -0.70 -5.00
C ILE A 140 -0.80 -1.67 -5.92
N GLY A 141 -1.03 -2.89 -5.43
CA GLY A 141 -1.92 -3.87 -6.05
C GLY A 141 -3.18 -4.03 -5.20
N LEU A 142 -4.34 -3.60 -5.71
CA LEU A 142 -5.62 -3.70 -5.02
C LEU A 142 -6.58 -4.55 -5.84
N ASN A 143 -7.07 -5.65 -5.26
CA ASN A 143 -8.03 -6.54 -5.89
C ASN A 143 -9.42 -5.88 -5.96
N VAL A 144 -9.99 -5.76 -7.15
CA VAL A 144 -11.28 -5.06 -7.37
C VAL A 144 -12.36 -6.00 -7.88
N CYS A 145 -12.16 -6.63 -9.04
CA CYS A 145 -13.21 -7.35 -9.78
C CYS A 145 -13.02 -8.88 -9.82
N GLN A 146 -11.93 -9.41 -9.21
CA GLN A 146 -11.67 -10.85 -9.23
C GLN A 146 -12.76 -11.64 -8.52
N SER A 147 -13.09 -12.81 -9.07
CA SER A 147 -13.88 -13.84 -8.42
C SER A 147 -12.98 -14.82 -7.65
N GLN A 148 -13.56 -15.68 -6.82
CA GLN A 148 -12.81 -16.77 -6.16
C GLN A 148 -12.18 -17.74 -7.17
N ALA A 149 -12.82 -17.97 -8.33
CA ALA A 149 -12.26 -18.79 -9.39
C ALA A 149 -10.97 -18.17 -9.97
N ASP A 150 -10.95 -16.86 -10.17
CA ASP A 150 -9.75 -16.14 -10.64
C ASP A 150 -8.58 -16.29 -9.66
N PHE A 151 -8.83 -16.16 -8.36
CA PHE A 151 -7.81 -16.40 -7.33
C PHE A 151 -7.34 -17.86 -7.29
N GLY A 152 -8.25 -18.82 -7.48
CA GLY A 152 -7.93 -20.24 -7.53
C GLY A 152 -6.94 -20.61 -8.63
N ILE A 153 -7.05 -20.02 -9.81
CA ILE A 153 -6.13 -20.22 -10.95
C ILE A 153 -4.68 -19.89 -10.56
N HIS A 154 -4.49 -18.92 -9.69
CA HIS A 154 -3.17 -18.45 -9.24
C HIS A 154 -2.73 -19.01 -7.89
N GLY A 155 -3.50 -19.94 -7.29
CA GLY A 155 -3.21 -20.49 -5.95
C GLY A 155 -3.35 -19.47 -4.82
N LEU A 156 -4.16 -18.42 -5.00
CA LEU A 156 -4.36 -17.30 -4.08
C LEU A 156 -5.66 -17.44 -3.26
N GLY A 157 -5.96 -18.63 -2.75
CA GLY A 157 -7.21 -18.92 -2.04
C GLY A 157 -7.50 -18.04 -0.81
N GLU A 158 -6.48 -17.40 -0.24
CA GLU A 158 -6.61 -16.43 0.85
C GLU A 158 -6.78 -14.97 0.38
N ALA A 159 -6.98 -14.74 -0.91
CA ALA A 159 -7.25 -13.41 -1.44
C ALA A 159 -8.76 -13.14 -1.53
N ILE A 160 -9.12 -11.85 -1.53
CA ILE A 160 -10.48 -11.33 -1.70
C ILE A 160 -10.43 -10.10 -2.59
N SER A 161 -11.53 -9.80 -3.28
CA SER A 161 -11.69 -8.58 -4.06
C SER A 161 -12.74 -7.66 -3.44
N MET A 162 -12.75 -6.39 -3.86
CA MET A 162 -13.80 -5.44 -3.47
C MET A 162 -15.17 -5.90 -3.96
N GLN A 163 -15.26 -6.50 -5.14
CA GLN A 163 -16.52 -6.98 -5.71
C GLN A 163 -17.18 -8.07 -4.87
N GLU A 164 -16.40 -8.87 -4.12
CA GLU A 164 -16.93 -9.91 -3.22
C GLU A 164 -17.54 -9.35 -1.93
N ILE A 165 -17.27 -8.09 -1.60
CA ILE A 165 -17.68 -7.46 -0.34
C ILE A 165 -18.64 -6.29 -0.53
N THR A 166 -19.11 -6.04 -1.75
CA THR A 166 -20.12 -5.05 -2.06
C THR A 166 -21.11 -5.58 -3.09
N PRO A 167 -22.40 -5.22 -3.01
CA PRO A 167 -23.38 -5.58 -4.03
C PRO A 167 -23.29 -4.70 -5.29
N TYR A 168 -22.54 -3.59 -5.23
CA TYR A 168 -22.42 -2.65 -6.35
C TYR A 168 -21.37 -3.13 -7.34
N HIS A 169 -21.63 -2.94 -8.64
CA HIS A 169 -20.63 -3.21 -9.66
C HIS A 169 -19.51 -2.17 -9.60
N LEU A 170 -18.28 -2.63 -9.53
CA LEU A 170 -17.08 -1.81 -9.46
C LEU A 170 -16.21 -1.99 -10.70
N THR A 171 -15.54 -0.91 -11.11
CA THR A 171 -14.49 -0.96 -12.11
C THR A 171 -13.13 -0.60 -11.47
N SER A 172 -12.06 -1.24 -11.94
CA SER A 172 -10.70 -0.92 -11.47
C SER A 172 -10.34 0.54 -11.72
N GLN A 173 -10.89 1.15 -12.78
CA GLN A 173 -10.65 2.56 -13.11
C GLN A 173 -11.28 3.53 -12.10
N GLU A 174 -12.53 3.31 -11.70
CA GLU A 174 -13.21 4.15 -10.68
C GLU A 174 -12.48 4.07 -9.34
N VAL A 175 -12.11 2.85 -8.94
CA VAL A 175 -11.36 2.63 -7.71
C VAL A 175 -9.96 3.28 -7.80
N ALA A 176 -9.27 3.17 -8.94
CA ALA A 176 -7.97 3.81 -9.15
C ALA A 176 -8.05 5.34 -9.02
N LYS A 177 -9.05 5.97 -9.64
CA LYS A 177 -9.24 7.43 -9.56
C LYS A 177 -9.50 7.88 -8.12
N ARG A 178 -10.34 7.17 -7.38
CA ARG A 178 -10.59 7.46 -5.96
C ARG A 178 -9.34 7.26 -5.10
N LEU A 179 -8.58 6.20 -5.34
CA LEU A 179 -7.32 5.94 -4.64
C LEU A 179 -6.30 7.05 -4.87
N LEU A 180 -6.18 7.56 -6.10
CA LEU A 180 -5.28 8.67 -6.41
C LEU A 180 -5.64 9.96 -5.67
N ILE A 181 -6.95 10.23 -5.49
CA ILE A 181 -7.41 11.37 -4.70
C ILE A 181 -6.99 11.21 -3.23
N HIS A 182 -7.29 10.07 -2.60
CA HIS A 182 -6.89 9.84 -1.21
C HIS A 182 -5.36 9.82 -1.02
N LEU A 183 -4.61 9.22 -1.96
CA LEU A 183 -3.13 9.29 -1.93
C LEU A 183 -2.63 10.72 -2.00
N HIS A 184 -3.26 11.56 -2.82
CA HIS A 184 -2.91 12.97 -2.93
C HIS A 184 -3.19 13.71 -1.62
N GLU A 185 -4.37 13.55 -1.05
CA GLU A 185 -4.79 14.18 0.20
C GLU A 185 -3.89 13.81 1.37
N GLU A 186 -3.62 12.50 1.54
CA GLU A 186 -2.73 12.01 2.59
C GLU A 186 -1.29 12.50 2.42
N TYR A 187 -0.79 12.49 1.18
CA TYR A 187 0.58 12.95 0.91
C TYR A 187 0.72 14.47 1.10
N GLN A 188 -0.26 15.27 0.69
CA GLN A 188 -0.28 16.70 0.96
C GLN A 188 -0.35 17.00 2.47
N SER A 189 -1.21 16.30 3.20
CA SER A 189 -1.30 16.40 4.66
C SER A 189 0.04 16.09 5.33
N LEU A 190 0.73 15.04 4.86
CA LEU A 190 2.05 14.67 5.34
C LEU A 190 3.10 15.75 5.04
N LEU A 191 3.11 16.32 3.82
CA LEU A 191 4.00 17.42 3.43
C LEU A 191 3.76 18.68 4.25
N CYS A 192 2.52 18.92 4.71
CA CYS A 192 2.16 20.00 5.64
C CYS A 192 2.51 19.70 7.11
N GLY A 193 3.15 18.53 7.39
CA GLY A 193 3.63 18.18 8.73
C GLY A 193 2.63 17.39 9.59
N ASN A 194 1.47 16.98 9.07
CA ASN A 194 0.47 16.19 9.82
C ASN A 194 0.85 14.70 9.93
N ILE A 195 2.02 14.42 10.51
CA ILE A 195 2.48 13.03 10.73
C ILE A 195 1.60 12.32 11.76
N SER A 196 1.15 13.05 12.79
CA SER A 196 0.33 12.50 13.87
C SER A 196 -1.04 12.01 13.38
N GLY A 197 -1.68 12.73 12.46
CA GLY A 197 -2.93 12.30 11.84
C GLY A 197 -2.79 10.98 11.10
N LEU A 198 -1.77 10.87 10.25
CA LEU A 198 -1.44 9.63 9.54
C LEU A 198 -1.14 8.47 10.51
N GLN A 199 -0.35 8.74 11.57
CA GLN A 199 -0.02 7.72 12.58
C GLN A 199 -1.27 7.19 13.29
N ASN A 200 -2.19 8.07 13.69
CA ASN A 200 -3.43 7.67 14.34
C ASN A 200 -4.32 6.81 13.44
N ASP A 201 -4.47 7.20 12.17
CA ASP A 201 -5.24 6.43 11.20
C ASP A 201 -4.63 5.03 10.95
N TRP A 202 -3.31 4.98 10.87
CA TRP A 202 -2.57 3.73 10.70
C TRP A 202 -2.65 2.83 11.94
N GLN A 203 -2.46 3.37 13.14
CA GLN A 203 -2.62 2.63 14.41
C GLN A 203 -4.03 2.04 14.53
N THR A 204 -5.05 2.83 14.18
CA THR A 204 -6.45 2.40 14.18
C THR A 204 -6.67 1.26 13.19
N GLY A 205 -6.10 1.38 11.97
CA GLY A 205 -6.19 0.34 10.95
C GLY A 205 -5.50 -0.97 11.33
N LEU A 206 -4.39 -0.91 12.06
CA LEU A 206 -3.69 -2.08 12.61
C LEU A 206 -4.45 -2.71 13.78
N GLY A 207 -5.06 -1.90 14.63
CA GLY A 207 -5.84 -2.35 15.79
C GLY A 207 -5.05 -3.18 16.81
N LEU A 208 -3.73 -2.95 16.92
CA LEU A 208 -2.83 -3.74 17.76
C LEU A 208 -2.41 -3.03 19.06
N LEU A 209 -2.48 -1.70 19.10
CA LEU A 209 -2.08 -0.92 20.27
C LEU A 209 -2.91 -1.32 21.50
N GLY A 210 -2.25 -1.59 22.63
CA GLY A 210 -2.88 -2.05 23.86
C GLY A 210 -3.24 -3.54 23.88
N LYS A 211 -2.79 -4.34 22.89
CA LYS A 211 -3.00 -5.79 22.86
C LYS A 211 -1.72 -6.57 23.16
N GLU A 212 -1.87 -7.80 23.61
CA GLU A 212 -0.78 -8.77 23.63
C GLU A 212 -0.43 -9.13 22.19
N VAL A 213 0.87 -9.00 21.86
CA VAL A 213 1.37 -9.22 20.50
C VAL A 213 2.59 -10.14 20.50
N CYS A 214 2.78 -10.79 19.36
CA CYS A 214 4.05 -11.39 18.98
C CYS A 214 4.67 -10.50 17.87
N ILE A 215 5.93 -10.07 18.08
CA ILE A 215 6.73 -9.31 17.14
C ILE A 215 7.86 -10.18 16.65
N GLU A 216 7.98 -10.31 15.31
CA GLU A 216 9.06 -11.05 14.66
C GLU A 216 10.09 -10.06 14.12
N GLU A 217 11.29 -10.07 14.71
CA GLU A 217 12.47 -9.30 14.27
C GLU A 217 13.56 -10.27 13.81
N HIS A 218 13.79 -10.39 12.49
CA HIS A 218 14.68 -11.38 11.90
C HIS A 218 14.34 -12.81 12.39
N ASN A 219 15.21 -13.42 13.20
CA ASN A 219 15.02 -14.77 13.75
C ASN A 219 14.58 -14.77 15.23
N LYS A 220 14.19 -13.61 15.76
CA LYS A 220 13.75 -13.45 17.15
C LYS A 220 12.26 -13.18 17.22
N LYS A 221 11.63 -13.73 18.27
CA LYS A 221 10.23 -13.42 18.60
C LYS A 221 10.19 -12.75 19.97
N HIS A 222 9.45 -11.66 20.03
CA HIS A 222 9.23 -10.90 21.25
C HIS A 222 7.74 -10.92 21.57
N HIS A 223 7.39 -11.18 22.82
CA HIS A 223 6.00 -11.24 23.28
C HIS A 223 5.78 -10.19 24.37
N GLY A 224 4.61 -9.55 24.37
CA GLY A 224 4.20 -8.59 25.40
C GLY A 224 3.09 -7.67 24.93
N LEU A 225 2.65 -6.82 25.84
CA LEU A 225 1.65 -5.80 25.59
C LEU A 225 2.25 -4.70 24.70
N LEU A 226 1.65 -4.42 23.55
CA LEU A 226 2.08 -3.33 22.66
C LEU A 226 1.71 -1.98 23.28
N ALA A 227 2.69 -1.36 23.95
CA ALA A 227 2.50 -0.12 24.70
C ALA A 227 2.68 1.13 23.82
N LYS A 228 3.53 1.05 22.79
CA LYS A 228 3.77 2.15 21.84
C LYS A 228 3.97 1.61 20.43
N LEU A 229 3.40 2.33 19.46
CA LEU A 229 3.51 2.03 18.04
C LEU A 229 3.64 3.37 17.29
N SER A 230 4.83 3.71 16.80
CA SER A 230 5.08 4.93 16.03
C SER A 230 5.98 4.65 14.85
N PHE A 231 6.23 5.65 13.99
CA PHE A 231 7.16 5.53 12.86
C PHE A 231 8.63 5.58 13.28
N GLU A 232 8.93 5.91 14.52
CA GLU A 232 10.28 5.95 15.10
C GLU A 232 10.56 4.73 15.95
N GLU A 233 9.56 4.26 16.70
CA GLU A 233 9.78 3.28 17.76
C GLU A 233 8.53 2.47 18.06
N ILE A 234 8.74 1.19 18.35
CA ILE A 234 7.74 0.26 18.87
C ILE A 234 8.20 -0.20 20.26
N GLU A 235 7.30 -0.13 21.26
CA GLU A 235 7.57 -0.61 22.61
C GLU A 235 6.58 -1.70 22.99
N ILE A 236 7.11 -2.80 23.53
CA ILE A 236 6.31 -3.83 24.23
C ILE A 236 6.69 -3.89 25.68
N LEU A 237 5.69 -4.09 26.53
CA LEU A 237 5.84 -4.34 27.96
C LEU A 237 5.77 -5.86 28.18
N ASN A 238 6.88 -6.43 28.63
CA ASN A 238 6.96 -7.86 28.91
C ASN A 238 6.25 -8.21 30.22
N THR A 239 5.94 -9.48 30.42
CA THR A 239 5.30 -9.98 31.67
C THR A 239 6.13 -9.72 32.93
N SER A 240 7.46 -9.52 32.80
CA SER A 240 8.35 -9.13 33.88
C SER A 240 8.30 -7.62 34.22
N GLY A 241 7.50 -6.82 33.51
CA GLY A 241 7.47 -5.36 33.64
C GLY A 241 8.59 -4.62 32.92
N SER A 242 9.47 -5.32 32.19
CA SER A 242 10.51 -4.70 31.39
C SER A 242 9.99 -4.21 30.04
N VAL A 243 10.55 -3.09 29.55
CA VAL A 243 10.20 -2.52 28.23
C VAL A 243 11.24 -2.94 27.21
N THR A 244 10.77 -3.53 26.09
CA THR A 244 11.61 -3.79 24.92
C THR A 244 11.28 -2.77 23.84
N ARG A 245 12.31 -2.09 23.30
CA ARG A 245 12.19 -1.07 22.25
C ARG A 245 12.76 -1.59 20.94
N MET A 246 12.06 -1.34 19.85
CA MET A 246 12.39 -1.83 18.52
C MET A 246 12.19 -0.73 17.48
N ILE A 247 12.97 -0.82 16.39
CA ILE A 247 12.83 0.06 15.23
C ILE A 247 11.88 -0.59 14.22
N PRO A 248 10.83 0.13 13.75
CA PRO A 248 9.82 -0.42 12.83
C PRO A 248 10.39 -1.13 11.61
N GLU A 249 11.42 -0.55 10.99
CA GLU A 249 12.06 -1.07 9.77
C GLU A 249 12.76 -2.43 9.94
N LYS A 250 13.02 -2.86 11.19
CA LYS A 250 13.64 -4.17 11.49
C LYS A 250 12.63 -5.28 11.73
N ILE A 251 11.34 -4.93 11.79
CA ILE A 251 10.27 -5.85 12.15
C ILE A 251 9.65 -6.46 10.91
N ASN A 252 9.67 -7.79 10.84
CA ASN A 252 9.08 -8.56 9.76
C ASN A 252 7.56 -8.67 9.91
N HIS A 253 7.10 -9.06 11.11
CA HIS A 253 5.67 -9.26 11.40
C HIS A 253 5.30 -8.79 12.80
N ILE A 254 4.07 -8.28 12.94
CA ILE A 254 3.40 -8.02 14.23
C ILE A 254 1.98 -8.59 14.12
N TYR A 255 1.58 -9.38 15.10
CA TYR A 255 0.22 -9.92 15.19
C TYR A 255 -0.21 -10.09 16.63
N ALA A 256 -1.52 -10.00 16.89
CA ALA A 256 -2.10 -10.27 18.19
C ALA A 256 -2.01 -11.77 18.51
N VAL A 257 -1.84 -12.11 19.80
CA VAL A 257 -1.73 -13.48 20.31
C VAL A 257 -3.04 -13.88 20.98
#